data_e5c09afc52db2b99df36ffd6e38236f8
#
_entry.id   e5c09afc52db2b99df36ffd6e38236f8
#
_cell.length_a   1.000
_cell.length_b   1.000
_cell.length_c   1.000
_cell.angle_alpha   90.00
_cell.angle_beta   90.00
_cell.angle_gamma   90.00
#
_symmetry.space_group_name_H-M   'P 1'
#
loop_
_entity.id
_entity.type
_entity.pdbx_description
1 polymer ?
#
loop_
_entity_poly.entity_id
_entity_poly.type
_entity_poly.pdbx_seq_one_letter_code
_entity_poly.pdbx_strand_id
1 'polypeptide(L)'
;MLRRESAGVSTESALRGARASAALEGSDVALADLRAGAVQNPVVQGALRVSAGLGSMVETWPRAPGQVLARLHVLAAADLVDRGDLGRPAPHAGPRLSALFPLITAPATAPAVVVAALVHGELAALAPFGAADGVVARAAGRLTMITRGLDVKAVSVPEVGLAELGRDAYAAALAGYRSGEPDGVAGWLVHCSRAIEHGALEGLAICESLLRG
;
A
#
# COMPACT_ATOMS: atom_id res chain seq x y z
N MET A 1 7.40 11.19 -26.31
CA MET A 1 8.17 10.02 -25.90
C MET A 1 8.14 9.84 -24.39
N LEU A 2 8.73 10.69 -23.57
CA LEU A 2 8.81 10.59 -22.10
C LEU A 2 7.48 10.34 -21.34
N ARG A 3 6.32 10.82 -21.80
CA ARG A 3 5.02 10.59 -21.16
C ARG A 3 4.48 9.17 -21.35
N ARG A 4 4.77 8.52 -22.49
CA ARG A 4 4.34 7.13 -22.75
C ARG A 4 5.18 6.13 -21.97
N GLU A 5 6.48 6.38 -21.86
CA GLU A 5 7.41 5.54 -21.11
C GLU A 5 7.08 5.57 -19.59
N SER A 6 6.79 6.76 -19.04
CA SER A 6 6.40 6.86 -17.63
C SER A 6 5.08 6.14 -17.29
N ALA A 7 4.14 6.10 -18.23
CA ALA A 7 2.88 5.35 -18.05
C ALA A 7 3.12 3.84 -18.04
N GLY A 8 4.00 3.33 -18.91
CA GLY A 8 4.41 1.92 -18.94
C GLY A 8 5.07 1.49 -17.63
N VAL A 9 6.00 2.31 -17.12
CA VAL A 9 6.67 2.06 -15.83
C VAL A 9 5.65 2.01 -14.69
N SER A 10 4.78 3.01 -14.57
CA SER A 10 3.78 3.05 -13.49
C SER A 10 2.80 1.87 -13.57
N THR A 11 2.44 1.41 -14.77
CA THR A 11 1.57 0.24 -14.96
C THR A 11 2.27 -1.05 -14.50
N GLU A 12 3.52 -1.26 -14.88
CA GLU A 12 4.29 -2.44 -14.46
C GLU A 12 4.56 -2.41 -12.95
N SER A 13 4.89 -1.23 -12.39
CA SER A 13 5.03 -1.04 -10.94
C SER A 13 3.73 -1.37 -10.19
N ALA A 14 2.58 -0.94 -10.72
CA ALA A 14 1.28 -1.24 -10.13
C ALA A 14 0.97 -2.75 -10.16
N LEU A 15 1.30 -3.45 -11.24
CA LEU A 15 1.11 -4.89 -11.38
C LEU A 15 1.98 -5.68 -10.40
N ARG A 16 3.28 -5.37 -10.33
CA ARG A 16 4.21 -6.02 -9.39
C ARG A 16 3.85 -5.72 -7.94
N GLY A 17 3.46 -4.48 -7.65
CA GLY A 17 2.99 -4.08 -6.32
C GLY A 17 1.74 -4.83 -5.89
N ALA A 18 0.76 -4.99 -6.77
CA ALA A 18 -0.44 -5.77 -6.50
C ALA A 18 -0.12 -7.24 -6.20
N ARG A 19 0.75 -7.86 -7.00
CA ARG A 19 1.24 -9.22 -6.77
C ARG A 19 1.89 -9.35 -5.39
N ALA A 20 2.86 -8.49 -5.10
CA ALA A 20 3.60 -8.52 -3.84
C ALA A 20 2.68 -8.26 -2.63
N SER A 21 1.73 -7.33 -2.77
CA SER A 21 0.73 -7.06 -1.75
C SER A 21 -0.14 -8.28 -1.46
N ALA A 22 -0.57 -9.02 -2.49
CA ALA A 22 -1.33 -10.26 -2.33
C ALA A 22 -0.48 -11.39 -1.72
N ALA A 23 0.80 -11.50 -2.09
CA ALA A 23 1.73 -12.48 -1.52
C ALA A 23 1.93 -12.26 -0.01
N LEU A 24 1.99 -11.01 0.45
CA LEU A 24 2.03 -10.68 1.88
C LEU A 24 0.77 -11.13 2.64
N GLU A 25 -0.38 -11.22 1.96
CA GLU A 25 -1.62 -11.81 2.50
C GLU A 25 -1.69 -13.34 2.34
N GLY A 26 -0.62 -13.98 1.85
CA GLY A 26 -0.57 -15.42 1.64
C GLY A 26 -1.06 -15.91 0.29
N SER A 27 -1.33 -15.01 -0.66
CA SER A 27 -1.79 -15.32 -2.02
C SER A 27 -0.68 -15.04 -3.04
N ASP A 28 0.37 -15.86 -3.03
CA ASP A 28 1.47 -15.74 -4.00
C ASP A 28 1.09 -16.39 -5.33
N VAL A 29 1.36 -15.69 -6.44
CA VAL A 29 1.07 -16.13 -7.80
C VAL A 29 2.23 -15.75 -8.73
N ALA A 30 2.41 -16.48 -9.82
CA ALA A 30 3.42 -16.12 -10.80
C ALA A 30 3.03 -14.83 -11.55
N LEU A 31 4.01 -13.95 -11.78
CA LEU A 31 3.79 -12.70 -12.52
C LEU A 31 3.31 -12.96 -13.96
N ALA A 32 3.76 -14.05 -14.57
CA ALA A 32 3.33 -14.48 -15.91
C ALA A 32 1.83 -14.79 -15.95
N ASP A 33 1.30 -15.51 -14.95
CA ASP A 33 -0.12 -15.85 -14.86
C ASP A 33 -0.97 -14.61 -14.62
N LEU A 34 -0.44 -13.65 -13.85
CA LEU A 34 -1.10 -12.38 -13.61
C LEU A 34 -1.22 -11.56 -14.91
N ARG A 35 -0.14 -11.50 -15.71
CA ARG A 35 -0.14 -10.83 -17.03
C ARG A 35 -1.07 -11.51 -18.03
N ALA A 36 -1.19 -12.83 -17.97
CA ALA A 36 -2.11 -13.59 -18.79
C ALA A 36 -3.59 -13.45 -18.38
N GLY A 37 -3.89 -12.81 -17.25
CA GLY A 37 -5.24 -12.69 -16.71
C GLY A 37 -5.83 -14.02 -16.21
N ALA A 38 -4.98 -15.03 -15.96
CA ALA A 38 -5.38 -16.38 -15.59
C ALA A 38 -5.72 -16.57 -14.10
N VAL A 39 -5.44 -15.54 -13.27
CA VAL A 39 -5.58 -15.63 -11.81
C VAL A 39 -6.98 -15.22 -11.37
N GLN A 40 -7.69 -16.10 -10.67
CA GLN A 40 -9.05 -15.85 -10.12
C GLN A 40 -9.08 -15.70 -8.59
N ASN A 41 -7.91 -15.65 -7.94
CA ASN A 41 -7.83 -15.50 -6.49
C ASN A 41 -8.39 -14.14 -6.04
N PRO A 42 -9.38 -14.09 -5.13
CA PRO A 42 -10.06 -12.84 -4.74
C PRO A 42 -9.14 -11.80 -4.09
N VAL A 43 -8.13 -12.23 -3.32
CA VAL A 43 -7.13 -11.33 -2.72
C VAL A 43 -6.28 -10.66 -3.80
N VAL A 44 -5.84 -11.43 -4.79
CA VAL A 44 -5.06 -10.93 -5.93
C VAL A 44 -5.90 -9.95 -6.76
N GLN A 45 -7.15 -10.30 -7.05
CA GLN A 45 -8.07 -9.43 -7.78
C GLN A 45 -8.35 -8.13 -7.02
N GLY A 46 -8.50 -8.19 -5.69
CA GLY A 46 -8.63 -7.03 -4.82
C GLY A 46 -7.40 -6.12 -4.89
N ALA A 47 -6.21 -6.68 -4.76
CA ALA A 47 -4.95 -5.92 -4.86
C ALA A 47 -4.76 -5.26 -6.24
N LEU A 48 -5.15 -5.94 -7.33
CA LEU A 48 -5.13 -5.38 -8.69
C LEU A 48 -6.09 -4.19 -8.82
N ARG A 49 -7.33 -4.32 -8.35
CA ARG A 49 -8.32 -3.23 -8.38
C ARG A 49 -7.84 -2.02 -7.59
N VAL A 50 -7.26 -2.23 -6.42
CA VAL A 50 -6.67 -1.17 -5.59
C VAL A 50 -5.56 -0.46 -6.35
N SER A 51 -4.59 -1.20 -6.88
CA SER A 51 -3.45 -0.63 -7.62
C SER A 51 -3.91 0.16 -8.85
N ALA A 52 -4.85 -0.37 -9.61
CA ALA A 52 -5.42 0.32 -10.78
C ALA A 52 -6.20 1.60 -10.41
N GLY A 53 -6.88 1.58 -9.26
CA GLY A 53 -7.68 2.71 -8.76
C GLY A 53 -6.88 3.81 -8.07
N LEU A 54 -5.63 3.54 -7.67
CA LEU A 54 -4.85 4.39 -6.76
C LEU A 54 -4.71 5.83 -7.28
N GLY A 55 -4.36 5.99 -8.55
CA GLY A 55 -4.17 7.31 -9.18
C GLY A 55 -5.39 8.23 -9.07
N SER A 56 -6.60 7.67 -9.13
CA SER A 56 -7.86 8.44 -9.01
C SER A 56 -8.15 8.94 -7.59
N MET A 57 -7.40 8.49 -6.60
CA MET A 57 -7.58 8.82 -5.18
C MET A 57 -6.55 9.84 -4.66
N VAL A 58 -5.51 10.13 -5.44
CA VAL A 58 -4.39 10.99 -5.03
C VAL A 58 -4.86 12.38 -4.58
N GLU A 59 -5.74 13.02 -5.35
CA GLU A 59 -6.23 14.37 -5.00
C GLU A 59 -7.16 14.37 -3.78
N THR A 60 -7.89 13.28 -3.57
CA THR A 60 -8.86 13.15 -2.47
C THR A 60 -8.18 12.75 -1.17
N TRP A 61 -7.07 12.02 -1.23
CA TRP A 61 -6.38 11.49 -0.05
C TRP A 61 -6.07 12.53 1.03
N PRO A 62 -5.44 13.68 0.73
CA PRO A 62 -5.13 14.70 1.73
C PRO A 62 -6.34 15.52 2.19
N ARG A 63 -7.53 15.34 1.57
CA ARG A 63 -8.73 16.13 1.89
C ARG A 63 -9.79 15.31 2.61
N ALA A 64 -9.95 14.05 2.23
CA ALA A 64 -11.00 13.16 2.74
C ALA A 64 -10.49 11.71 2.89
N PRO A 65 -9.50 11.47 3.80
CA PRO A 65 -8.87 10.15 3.93
C PRO A 65 -9.87 9.05 4.30
N GLY A 66 -10.90 9.34 5.09
CA GLY A 66 -11.94 8.37 5.41
C GLY A 66 -12.72 7.86 4.19
N GLN A 67 -13.03 8.74 3.23
CA GLN A 67 -13.67 8.34 1.97
C GLN A 67 -12.74 7.47 1.13
N VAL A 68 -11.46 7.81 1.08
CA VAL A 68 -10.47 7.04 0.33
C VAL A 68 -10.27 5.67 0.96
N LEU A 69 -10.17 5.55 2.29
CA LEU A 69 -10.07 4.27 2.98
C LEU A 69 -11.28 3.38 2.71
N ALA A 70 -12.49 3.93 2.77
CA ALA A 70 -13.71 3.19 2.42
C ALA A 70 -13.66 2.69 0.97
N ARG A 71 -13.22 3.52 0.02
CA ARG A 71 -13.08 3.15 -1.40
C ARG A 71 -11.99 2.11 -1.61
N LEU A 72 -10.84 2.22 -0.95
CA LEU A 72 -9.79 1.21 -0.99
C LEU A 72 -10.30 -0.14 -0.50
N HIS A 73 -11.05 -0.16 0.61
CA HIS A 73 -11.65 -1.40 1.11
C HIS A 73 -12.69 -1.98 0.14
N VAL A 74 -13.56 -1.16 -0.44
CA VAL A 74 -14.50 -1.63 -1.48
C VAL A 74 -13.78 -2.31 -2.63
N LEU A 75 -12.66 -1.77 -3.11
CA LEU A 75 -11.86 -2.36 -4.19
C LEU A 75 -11.14 -3.63 -3.74
N ALA A 76 -10.56 -3.61 -2.54
CA ALA A 76 -9.76 -4.72 -2.00
C ALA A 76 -10.64 -5.94 -1.64
N ALA A 77 -11.81 -5.69 -1.05
CA ALA A 77 -12.62 -6.72 -0.40
C ALA A 77 -13.89 -7.12 -1.16
N ALA A 78 -14.09 -6.63 -2.39
CA ALA A 78 -15.31 -6.85 -3.17
C ALA A 78 -15.74 -8.34 -3.29
N ASP A 79 -14.76 -9.24 -3.30
CA ASP A 79 -14.99 -10.69 -3.42
C ASP A 79 -14.68 -11.45 -2.10
N LEU A 80 -14.49 -10.71 -0.98
CA LEU A 80 -14.09 -11.28 0.32
C LEU A 80 -15.16 -11.12 1.40
N VAL A 81 -16.01 -10.11 1.28
CA VAL A 81 -17.04 -9.79 2.28
C VAL A 81 -18.38 -9.44 1.61
N ASP A 82 -19.45 -9.46 2.39
CA ASP A 82 -20.77 -9.07 1.93
C ASP A 82 -20.85 -7.58 1.58
N ARG A 83 -21.73 -7.24 0.64
CA ARG A 83 -21.92 -5.84 0.18
C ARG A 83 -22.25 -4.87 1.32
N GLY A 84 -22.90 -5.36 2.36
CA GLY A 84 -23.26 -4.56 3.53
C GLY A 84 -22.06 -4.07 4.34
N ASP A 85 -20.94 -4.80 4.28
CA ASP A 85 -19.72 -4.54 5.07
C ASP A 85 -18.67 -3.74 4.27
N LEU A 86 -18.84 -3.65 2.95
CA LEU A 86 -17.90 -2.95 2.09
C LEU A 86 -17.75 -1.46 2.45
N GLY A 87 -16.52 -1.04 2.70
CA GLY A 87 -16.18 0.35 3.01
C GLY A 87 -16.60 0.82 4.39
N ARG A 88 -17.07 -0.07 5.26
CA ARG A 88 -17.54 0.25 6.60
C ARG A 88 -16.55 -0.22 7.66
N PRO A 89 -15.80 0.70 8.29
CA PRO A 89 -14.93 0.33 9.38
C PRO A 89 -15.77 -0.11 10.61
N ALA A 90 -15.22 -1.02 11.38
CA ALA A 90 -15.82 -1.46 12.63
C ALA A 90 -15.97 -0.27 13.61
N PRO A 91 -17.04 -0.22 14.44
CA PRO A 91 -17.30 0.92 15.32
C PRO A 91 -16.14 1.28 16.26
N HIS A 92 -15.39 0.30 16.73
CA HIS A 92 -14.24 0.52 17.62
C HIS A 92 -13.05 1.21 16.92
N ALA A 93 -12.99 1.19 15.58
CA ALA A 93 -11.91 1.79 14.82
C ALA A 93 -12.04 3.33 14.71
N GLY A 94 -13.24 3.87 14.89
CA GLY A 94 -13.54 5.30 14.68
C GLY A 94 -12.61 6.25 15.40
N PRO A 95 -12.37 6.14 16.72
CA PRO A 95 -11.48 7.04 17.46
C PRO A 95 -10.05 7.05 16.92
N ARG A 96 -9.45 5.88 16.62
CA ARG A 96 -8.08 5.81 16.07
C ARG A 96 -7.99 6.32 14.65
N LEU A 97 -8.98 6.06 13.79
CA LEU A 97 -9.04 6.65 12.45
C LEU A 97 -9.13 8.18 12.52
N SER A 98 -9.95 8.73 13.42
CA SER A 98 -10.07 10.16 13.63
C SER A 98 -8.75 10.79 14.11
N ALA A 99 -7.98 10.08 14.92
CA ALA A 99 -6.65 10.53 15.37
C ALA A 99 -5.59 10.45 14.24
N LEU A 100 -5.74 9.50 13.30
CA LEU A 100 -4.85 9.33 12.15
C LEU A 100 -5.03 10.42 11.08
N PHE A 101 -6.26 10.88 10.86
CA PHE A 101 -6.55 11.80 9.75
C PHE A 101 -5.77 13.12 9.77
N PRO A 102 -5.53 13.79 10.90
CA PRO A 102 -4.67 14.98 10.95
C PRO A 102 -3.25 14.72 10.43
N LEU A 103 -2.68 13.53 10.66
CA LEU A 103 -1.37 13.18 10.14
C LEU A 103 -1.35 13.14 8.60
N ILE A 104 -2.48 12.81 7.97
CA ILE A 104 -2.63 12.75 6.52
C ILE A 104 -2.93 14.13 5.92
N THR A 105 -3.83 14.88 6.56
CA THR A 105 -4.42 16.12 6.01
C THR A 105 -3.60 17.37 6.32
N ALA A 106 -2.92 17.41 7.46
CA ALA A 106 -2.15 18.60 7.85
C ALA A 106 -0.79 18.67 7.13
N PRO A 107 -0.28 19.88 6.88
CA PRO A 107 1.12 20.08 6.50
C PRO A 107 2.02 19.50 7.59
N ALA A 108 2.86 18.54 7.25
CA ALA A 108 3.78 17.92 8.20
C ALA A 108 5.22 18.37 7.91
N THR A 109 5.96 18.65 8.97
CA THR A 109 7.41 18.85 8.93
C THR A 109 8.19 17.55 8.91
N ALA A 110 7.53 16.44 9.29
CA ALA A 110 8.13 15.10 9.28
C ALA A 110 8.40 14.62 7.83
N PRO A 111 9.52 13.90 7.61
CA PRO A 111 9.83 13.31 6.31
C PRO A 111 8.69 12.44 5.77
N ALA A 112 8.47 12.47 4.45
CA ALA A 112 7.40 11.73 3.80
C ALA A 112 7.45 10.22 4.07
N VAL A 113 8.65 9.64 4.13
CA VAL A 113 8.88 8.23 4.47
C VAL A 113 8.35 7.88 5.87
N VAL A 114 8.56 8.75 6.84
CA VAL A 114 8.07 8.56 8.23
C VAL A 114 6.55 8.61 8.27
N VAL A 115 5.95 9.61 7.64
CA VAL A 115 4.48 9.74 7.59
C VAL A 115 3.84 8.55 6.88
N ALA A 116 4.40 8.11 5.75
CA ALA A 116 3.90 6.95 5.03
C ALA A 116 3.99 5.65 5.87
N ALA A 117 5.10 5.46 6.60
CA ALA A 117 5.28 4.32 7.49
C ALA A 117 4.31 4.35 8.68
N LEU A 118 4.05 5.53 9.27
CA LEU A 118 3.07 5.67 10.35
C LEU A 118 1.65 5.39 9.86
N VAL A 119 1.24 5.94 8.72
CA VAL A 119 -0.08 5.69 8.12
C VAL A 119 -0.26 4.19 7.84
N HIS A 120 0.74 3.55 7.24
CA HIS A 120 0.72 2.11 6.99
C HIS A 120 0.64 1.31 8.30
N GLY A 121 1.48 1.61 9.28
CA GLY A 121 1.53 0.92 10.57
C GLY A 121 0.23 1.05 11.36
N GLU A 122 -0.34 2.26 11.44
CA GLU A 122 -1.62 2.49 12.13
C GLU A 122 -2.77 1.69 11.53
N LEU A 123 -2.90 1.70 10.20
CA LEU A 123 -3.98 0.97 9.52
C LEU A 123 -3.79 -0.54 9.61
N ALA A 124 -2.56 -1.04 9.44
CA ALA A 124 -2.26 -2.47 9.57
C ALA A 124 -2.40 -2.97 11.02
N ALA A 125 -2.08 -2.12 12.01
CA ALA A 125 -2.23 -2.45 13.42
C ALA A 125 -3.70 -2.41 13.88
N LEU A 126 -4.47 -1.44 13.38
CA LEU A 126 -5.88 -1.25 13.71
C LEU A 126 -6.78 -2.30 13.05
N ALA A 127 -6.45 -2.69 11.80
CA ALA A 127 -7.26 -3.57 10.96
C ALA A 127 -8.76 -3.15 10.95
N PRO A 128 -9.08 -1.94 10.48
CA PRO A 128 -10.36 -1.30 10.72
C PRO A 128 -11.55 -1.99 10.05
N PHE A 129 -11.33 -2.83 9.05
CA PHE A 129 -12.39 -3.46 8.27
C PHE A 129 -12.54 -4.97 8.53
N GLY A 130 -11.53 -5.61 9.15
CA GLY A 130 -11.53 -7.05 9.43
C GLY A 130 -11.20 -7.94 8.22
N ALA A 131 -11.16 -7.39 7.01
CA ALA A 131 -10.76 -8.09 5.79
C ALA A 131 -9.97 -7.16 4.88
N ALA A 132 -8.98 -7.70 4.13
CA ALA A 132 -8.13 -6.96 3.20
C ALA A 132 -7.39 -5.75 3.82
N ASP A 133 -7.33 -5.65 5.14
CA ASP A 133 -6.74 -4.51 5.86
C ASP A 133 -5.27 -4.29 5.51
N GLY A 134 -4.50 -5.35 5.30
CA GLY A 134 -3.10 -5.23 4.87
C GLY A 134 -2.97 -4.58 3.49
N VAL A 135 -3.82 -4.97 2.53
CA VAL A 135 -3.86 -4.35 1.19
C VAL A 135 -4.21 -2.86 1.28
N VAL A 136 -5.23 -2.52 2.10
CA VAL A 136 -5.67 -1.13 2.34
C VAL A 136 -4.55 -0.32 2.99
N ALA A 137 -3.88 -0.86 4.01
CA ALA A 137 -2.82 -0.19 4.74
C ALA A 137 -1.61 0.13 3.85
N ARG A 138 -1.15 -0.82 3.03
CA ARG A 138 -0.05 -0.61 2.06
C ARG A 138 -0.43 0.43 1.01
N ALA A 139 -1.65 0.36 0.47
CA ALA A 139 -2.15 1.34 -0.48
C ALA A 139 -2.22 2.76 0.11
N ALA A 140 -2.65 2.90 1.35
CA ALA A 140 -2.66 4.18 2.07
C ALA A 140 -1.25 4.73 2.30
N GLY A 141 -0.29 3.88 2.66
CA GLY A 141 1.13 4.24 2.73
C GLY A 141 1.65 4.76 1.38
N ARG A 142 1.33 4.06 0.28
CA ARG A 142 1.71 4.46 -1.08
C ARG A 142 1.07 5.79 -1.50
N LEU A 143 -0.22 6.00 -1.23
CA LEU A 143 -0.89 7.29 -1.46
C LEU A 143 -0.20 8.42 -0.70
N THR A 144 0.25 8.15 0.53
CA THR A 144 0.98 9.12 1.34
C THR A 144 2.34 9.47 0.73
N MET A 145 3.08 8.48 0.19
CA MET A 145 4.33 8.73 -0.54
C MET A 145 4.11 9.63 -1.75
N ILE A 146 3.07 9.36 -2.54
CA ILE A 146 2.72 10.15 -3.74
C ILE A 146 2.37 11.58 -3.36
N THR A 147 1.44 11.77 -2.43
CA THR A 147 0.90 13.09 -2.07
C THR A 147 1.87 13.96 -1.28
N ARG A 148 2.84 13.32 -0.61
CA ARG A 148 3.93 14.01 0.09
C ARG A 148 5.18 14.24 -0.77
N GLY A 149 5.11 13.92 -2.06
CA GLY A 149 6.17 14.24 -3.02
C GLY A 149 7.37 13.30 -3.03
N LEU A 150 7.32 12.17 -2.30
CA LEU A 150 8.40 11.19 -2.28
C LEU A 150 8.44 10.37 -3.58
N ASP A 151 7.29 9.95 -4.10
CA ASP A 151 7.17 9.17 -5.33
C ASP A 151 5.96 9.64 -6.16
N VAL A 152 6.01 10.87 -6.64
CA VAL A 152 4.89 11.55 -7.35
C VAL A 152 4.39 10.75 -8.57
N LYS A 153 5.25 9.96 -9.19
CA LYS A 153 4.94 9.17 -10.39
C LYS A 153 4.57 7.72 -10.09
N ALA A 154 4.56 7.33 -8.81
CA ALA A 154 4.29 5.95 -8.38
C ALA A 154 5.17 4.91 -9.12
N VAL A 155 6.45 5.22 -9.27
CA VAL A 155 7.44 4.36 -9.95
C VAL A 155 8.00 3.31 -9.00
N SER A 156 8.25 3.67 -7.74
CA SER A 156 8.73 2.71 -6.74
C SER A 156 7.67 1.65 -6.41
N VAL A 157 8.11 0.49 -5.94
CA VAL A 157 7.22 -0.65 -5.61
C VAL A 157 7.49 -1.11 -4.18
N PRO A 158 7.13 -0.32 -3.16
CA PRO A 158 7.43 -0.64 -1.76
C PRO A 158 6.83 -1.99 -1.31
N GLU A 159 5.74 -2.44 -1.93
CA GLU A 159 5.16 -3.76 -1.66
C GLU A 159 6.10 -4.90 -2.04
N VAL A 160 6.88 -4.76 -3.13
CA VAL A 160 7.93 -5.71 -3.50
C VAL A 160 9.04 -5.69 -2.45
N GLY A 161 9.48 -4.51 -2.02
CA GLY A 161 10.47 -4.40 -0.95
C GLY A 161 10.03 -5.06 0.36
N LEU A 162 8.76 -4.90 0.76
CA LEU A 162 8.20 -5.60 1.93
C LEU A 162 8.24 -7.13 1.75
N ALA A 163 7.89 -7.62 0.56
CA ALA A 163 7.91 -9.06 0.26
C ALA A 163 9.34 -9.62 0.22
N GLU A 164 10.32 -8.88 -0.30
CA GLU A 164 11.74 -9.26 -0.32
C GLU A 164 12.35 -9.31 1.08
N LEU A 165 12.00 -8.37 1.96
CA LEU A 165 12.41 -8.41 3.36
C LEU A 165 11.81 -9.60 4.13
N GLY A 166 10.77 -10.19 3.60
CA GLY A 166 10.13 -11.38 4.09
C GLY A 166 8.89 -11.14 4.96
N ARG A 167 7.92 -12.03 4.78
CA ARG A 167 6.62 -11.97 5.46
C ARG A 167 6.74 -12.04 6.98
N ASP A 168 7.65 -12.87 7.48
CA ASP A 168 7.88 -13.01 8.93
C ASP A 168 8.53 -11.76 9.52
N ALA A 169 9.48 -11.15 8.80
CA ALA A 169 10.09 -9.89 9.22
C ALA A 169 9.07 -8.74 9.22
N TYR A 170 8.19 -8.70 8.23
CA TYR A 170 7.08 -7.74 8.20
C TYR A 170 6.13 -7.93 9.39
N ALA A 171 5.73 -9.18 9.67
CA ALA A 171 4.85 -9.48 10.81
C ALA A 171 5.50 -9.14 12.15
N ALA A 172 6.79 -9.44 12.33
CA ALA A 172 7.55 -9.11 13.53
C ALA A 172 7.68 -7.58 13.73
N ALA A 173 7.99 -6.83 12.67
CA ALA A 173 8.08 -5.38 12.72
C ALA A 173 6.71 -4.74 13.05
N LEU A 174 5.62 -5.24 12.47
CA LEU A 174 4.27 -4.79 12.79
C LEU A 174 3.85 -5.13 14.22
N ALA A 175 4.25 -6.29 14.74
CA ALA A 175 4.03 -6.64 16.15
C ALA A 175 4.76 -5.68 17.10
N GLY A 176 6.01 -5.31 16.77
CA GLY A 176 6.76 -4.28 17.48
C GLY A 176 6.04 -2.92 17.45
N TYR A 177 5.53 -2.51 16.30
CA TYR A 177 4.74 -1.27 16.18
C TYR A 177 3.48 -1.29 17.06
N ARG A 178 2.77 -2.42 17.09
CA ARG A 178 1.55 -2.61 17.91
C ARG A 178 1.79 -2.49 19.41
N SER A 179 3.01 -2.76 19.88
CA SER A 179 3.34 -2.62 21.30
C SER A 179 3.26 -1.16 21.79
N GLY A 180 3.44 -0.20 20.86
CA GLY A 180 3.53 1.23 21.18
C GLY A 180 4.83 1.65 21.86
N GLU A 181 5.75 0.70 22.09
CA GLU A 181 7.06 1.00 22.68
C GLU A 181 7.96 1.72 21.67
N PRO A 182 8.78 2.69 22.13
CA PRO A 182 9.63 3.49 21.25
C PRO A 182 10.50 2.66 20.30
N ASP A 183 11.12 1.59 20.80
CA ASP A 183 11.98 0.71 20.01
C ASP A 183 11.18 -0.08 18.97
N GLY A 184 9.96 -0.49 19.29
CA GLY A 184 9.07 -1.18 18.37
C GLY A 184 8.61 -0.26 17.23
N VAL A 185 8.28 0.98 17.55
CA VAL A 185 7.94 2.01 16.55
C VAL A 185 9.15 2.32 15.67
N ALA A 186 10.34 2.53 16.26
CA ALA A 186 11.57 2.78 15.51
C ALA A 186 11.92 1.60 14.59
N GLY A 187 11.79 0.36 15.07
CA GLY A 187 12.00 -0.86 14.27
C GLY A 187 11.07 -0.92 13.05
N TRP A 188 9.80 -0.57 13.22
CA TRP A 188 8.83 -0.47 12.13
C TRP A 188 9.22 0.59 11.08
N LEU A 189 9.62 1.80 11.53
CA LEU A 189 10.05 2.87 10.64
C LEU A 189 11.27 2.46 9.81
N VAL A 190 12.24 1.80 10.44
CA VAL A 190 13.43 1.25 9.75
C VAL A 190 13.03 0.18 8.74
N HIS A 191 12.14 -0.75 9.11
CA HIS A 191 11.64 -1.79 8.22
C HIS A 191 10.94 -1.20 6.98
N CYS A 192 10.03 -0.24 7.16
CA CYS A 192 9.37 0.46 6.07
C CYS A 192 10.35 1.25 5.19
N SER A 193 11.35 1.91 5.78
CA SER A 193 12.37 2.65 5.02
C SER A 193 13.17 1.74 4.11
N ARG A 194 13.59 0.56 4.61
CA ARG A 194 14.27 -0.46 3.81
C ARG A 194 13.37 -1.01 2.69
N ALA A 195 12.10 -1.24 2.98
CA ALA A 195 11.16 -1.69 1.97
C ALA A 195 10.97 -0.65 0.85
N ILE A 196 10.95 0.64 1.17
CA ILE A 196 10.88 1.72 0.19
C ILE A 196 12.17 1.77 -0.64
N GLU A 197 13.35 1.58 -0.04
CA GLU A 197 14.62 1.49 -0.74
C GLU A 197 14.64 0.32 -1.74
N HIS A 198 14.31 -0.89 -1.32
CA HIS A 198 14.17 -2.06 -2.21
C HIS A 198 13.13 -1.81 -3.31
N GLY A 199 11.99 -1.22 -2.97
CA GLY A 199 10.96 -0.87 -3.93
C GLY A 199 11.41 0.19 -4.95
N ALA A 200 12.32 1.09 -4.59
CA ALA A 200 12.92 2.05 -5.51
C ALA A 200 13.91 1.37 -6.47
N LEU A 201 14.71 0.41 -6.00
CA LEU A 201 15.58 -0.41 -6.84
C LEU A 201 14.77 -1.25 -7.85
N GLU A 202 13.64 -1.82 -7.42
CA GLU A 202 12.72 -2.51 -8.32
C GLU A 202 12.15 -1.56 -9.38
N GLY A 203 11.74 -0.35 -8.98
CA GLY A 203 11.28 0.69 -9.93
C GLY A 203 12.35 1.07 -10.95
N LEU A 204 13.61 1.16 -10.54
CA LEU A 204 14.75 1.39 -11.43
C LEU A 204 14.91 0.24 -12.42
N ALA A 205 14.87 -1.01 -11.95
CA ALA A 205 14.97 -2.19 -12.81
C ALA A 205 13.84 -2.24 -13.86
N ILE A 206 12.61 -1.84 -13.49
CA ILE A 206 11.49 -1.71 -14.43
C ILE A 206 11.80 -0.66 -15.50
N CYS A 207 12.29 0.52 -15.10
CA CYS A 207 12.68 1.59 -16.04
C CYS A 207 13.73 1.11 -17.04
N GLU A 208 14.80 0.48 -16.56
CA GLU A 208 15.86 -0.05 -17.40
C GLU A 208 15.39 -1.15 -18.36
N SER A 209 14.48 -2.02 -17.88
CA SER A 209 13.92 -3.08 -18.74
C SER A 209 13.11 -2.51 -19.89
N LEU A 210 12.28 -1.50 -19.63
CA LEU A 210 11.45 -0.86 -20.65
C LEU A 210 12.24 0.02 -21.62
N LEU A 211 13.43 0.50 -21.22
CA LEU A 211 14.32 1.25 -22.12
C LEU A 211 15.11 0.34 -23.06
N ARG A 212 15.29 -0.94 -22.70
CA ARG A 212 16.02 -1.93 -23.50
C ARG A 212 15.14 -2.71 -24.48
N GLY A 213 13.83 -2.73 -24.28
CA GLY A 213 12.86 -3.44 -25.13
C GLY A 213 12.13 -2.53 -26.05
#